data_c7063b3f379bcfd6d74755a141fa9b23
#
_entry.id   c7063b3f379bcfd6d74755a141fa9b23
#
_cell.length_a   1.000
_cell.length_b   1.000
_cell.length_c   1.000
_cell.angle_alpha   90.00
_cell.angle_beta   90.00
_cell.angle_gamma   90.00
#
_symmetry.space_group_name_H-M   'P 1'
#
loop_
_entity.id
_entity.type
_entity.pdbx_description
1 polymer ?
#
loop_
_entity_poly.entity_id
_entity_poly.type
_entity_poly.pdbx_seq_one_letter_code
_entity_poly.pdbx_strand_id
1 'polypeptide(L)'
;MRHLYWTLLTLWLLGLPTFGQFDPHTVLHSALVLENRGNFETAVKAAKAAIDSGQLSGNELGRGYIILAVACHGAGDLASAQRAFEHALEVLKHDREHPEDYASALDNYAGFYTDLGQVDMAAPMWRKAFQLRQEIGDHTGSTLSLLHMAEFALARNRVREAEKCFEKASNEAEASPDLDDDDRAFLFETQGLIAIAEHRAPAAVAAFEHALKLVERSRGEQHWLAGWEHTFLGKAYAESGDFRSASANMQTGITILDHALGQRNPKYFAAELAYSRVLDQFGLHSEAAQMRASAEKAGKHYYGGQCVGCTINVAAFR
;
A
#
# COMPACT_ATOMS: atom_id res chain seq x y z
N MET A 1 -64.56 -10.37 -30.46
CA MET A 1 -63.08 -10.28 -30.53
C MET A 1 -62.56 -9.08 -29.73
N ARG A 2 -62.83 -9.01 -28.43
CA ARG A 2 -62.38 -7.87 -27.58
C ARG A 2 -61.94 -8.30 -26.17
N HIS A 3 -61.77 -9.59 -25.90
CA HIS A 3 -61.37 -10.11 -24.59
C HIS A 3 -60.01 -10.85 -24.55
N LEU A 4 -59.24 -10.84 -25.66
CA LEU A 4 -57.94 -11.53 -25.71
C LEU A 4 -56.72 -10.62 -25.54
N TYR A 5 -56.89 -9.33 -25.34
CA TYR A 5 -55.73 -8.39 -25.23
C TYR A 5 -55.34 -8.00 -23.78
N TRP A 6 -56.12 -8.40 -22.79
CA TRP A 6 -55.83 -8.04 -21.39
C TRP A 6 -55.09 -9.12 -20.60
N THR A 7 -54.99 -10.34 -21.11
CA THR A 7 -54.31 -11.44 -20.45
C THR A 7 -52.80 -11.54 -20.81
N LEU A 8 -52.35 -10.81 -21.83
CA LEU A 8 -50.93 -10.79 -22.21
C LEU A 8 -50.11 -9.64 -21.59
N LEU A 9 -50.78 -8.62 -21.00
CA LEU A 9 -50.11 -7.51 -20.33
C LEU A 9 -49.78 -7.76 -18.85
N THR A 10 -50.42 -8.75 -18.23
CA THR A 10 -50.17 -9.10 -16.81
C THR A 10 -49.07 -10.14 -16.63
N LEU A 11 -48.66 -10.84 -17.69
CA LEU A 11 -47.54 -11.80 -17.66
C LEU A 11 -46.16 -11.18 -17.91
N TRP A 12 -46.10 -9.90 -18.32
CA TRP A 12 -44.83 -9.17 -18.51
C TRP A 12 -44.37 -8.40 -17.28
N LEU A 13 -45.19 -8.28 -16.23
CA LEU A 13 -44.86 -7.61 -14.97
C LEU A 13 -44.28 -8.53 -13.88
N LEU A 14 -44.20 -9.86 -14.15
CA LEU A 14 -43.69 -10.84 -13.19
C LEU A 14 -42.32 -11.46 -13.58
N GLY A 15 -41.67 -10.95 -14.60
CA GLY A 15 -40.43 -11.52 -15.15
C GLY A 15 -39.29 -10.53 -15.40
N LEU A 16 -39.36 -9.31 -14.88
CA LEU A 16 -38.15 -8.48 -14.81
C LEU A 16 -37.28 -9.09 -13.72
N PRO A 17 -36.01 -9.46 -14.02
CA PRO A 17 -35.09 -9.72 -12.97
C PRO A 17 -35.13 -8.47 -12.09
N THR A 18 -35.38 -8.64 -10.80
CA THR A 18 -35.11 -7.59 -9.82
C THR A 18 -33.64 -7.19 -10.06
N PHE A 19 -33.42 -6.07 -10.71
CA PHE A 19 -32.10 -5.43 -10.71
C PHE A 19 -31.75 -5.37 -9.25
N GLY A 20 -30.70 -6.10 -8.84
CA GLY A 20 -30.28 -6.14 -7.46
C GLY A 20 -30.24 -4.71 -6.95
N GLN A 21 -30.93 -4.46 -5.86
CA GLN A 21 -31.00 -3.13 -5.26
C GLN A 21 -29.56 -2.68 -5.08
N PHE A 22 -29.19 -1.48 -5.57
CA PHE A 22 -27.86 -0.95 -5.41
C PHE A 22 -27.57 -0.90 -3.91
N ASP A 23 -26.60 -1.70 -3.47
CA ASP A 23 -26.16 -1.74 -2.08
C ASP A 23 -24.75 -1.12 -1.99
N PRO A 24 -24.62 0.10 -1.43
CA PRO A 24 -23.37 0.79 -1.35
C PRO A 24 -22.32 0.05 -0.50
N HIS A 25 -22.74 -0.76 0.49
CA HIS A 25 -21.82 -1.54 1.33
C HIS A 25 -21.16 -2.65 0.50
N THR A 26 -21.94 -3.40 -0.28
CA THR A 26 -21.39 -4.41 -1.21
C THR A 26 -20.49 -3.79 -2.26
N VAL A 27 -20.86 -2.61 -2.79
CA VAL A 27 -20.04 -1.88 -3.77
C VAL A 27 -18.73 -1.40 -3.14
N LEU A 28 -18.76 -0.90 -1.90
CA LEU A 28 -17.58 -0.45 -1.18
C LEU A 28 -16.64 -1.62 -0.85
N HIS A 29 -17.19 -2.75 -0.42
CA HIS A 29 -16.41 -3.98 -0.23
C HIS A 29 -15.75 -4.43 -1.55
N SER A 30 -16.48 -4.37 -2.66
CA SER A 30 -15.93 -4.68 -3.98
C SER A 30 -14.80 -3.72 -4.37
N ALA A 31 -14.91 -2.42 -4.03
CA ALA A 31 -13.87 -1.43 -4.26
C ALA A 31 -12.58 -1.77 -3.50
N LEU A 32 -12.70 -2.18 -2.24
CA LEU A 32 -11.55 -2.63 -1.43
C LEU A 32 -10.87 -3.87 -2.03
N VAL A 33 -11.65 -4.86 -2.49
CA VAL A 33 -11.11 -6.06 -3.15
C VAL A 33 -10.37 -5.70 -4.44
N LEU A 34 -10.91 -4.76 -5.22
CA LEU A 34 -10.29 -4.28 -6.48
C LEU A 34 -9.00 -3.51 -6.20
N GLU A 35 -8.99 -2.66 -5.20
CA GLU A 35 -7.81 -1.90 -4.76
C GLU A 35 -6.70 -2.85 -4.33
N ASN A 36 -7.00 -3.82 -3.47
CA ASN A 36 -6.05 -4.84 -3.05
C ASN A 36 -5.45 -5.65 -4.21
N ARG A 37 -6.18 -5.80 -5.32
CA ARG A 37 -5.70 -6.45 -6.55
C ARG A 37 -4.93 -5.52 -7.50
N GLY A 38 -4.73 -4.26 -7.14
CA GLY A 38 -4.11 -3.26 -8.01
C GLY A 38 -5.01 -2.71 -9.11
N ASN A 39 -6.32 -3.05 -9.12
CA ASN A 39 -7.27 -2.55 -10.12
C ASN A 39 -7.84 -1.18 -9.69
N PHE A 40 -6.96 -0.23 -9.55
CA PHE A 40 -7.23 1.07 -8.92
C PHE A 40 -8.29 1.90 -9.66
N GLU A 41 -8.26 1.96 -11.00
CA GLU A 41 -9.24 2.75 -11.75
C GLU A 41 -10.68 2.24 -11.54
N THR A 42 -10.85 0.93 -11.46
CA THR A 42 -12.17 0.32 -11.20
C THR A 42 -12.57 0.51 -9.75
N ALA A 43 -11.63 0.40 -8.81
CA ALA A 43 -11.84 0.68 -7.39
C ALA A 43 -12.30 2.12 -7.16
N VAL A 44 -11.68 3.11 -7.81
CA VAL A 44 -12.10 4.53 -7.78
C VAL A 44 -13.55 4.70 -8.20
N LYS A 45 -13.95 4.06 -9.32
CA LYS A 45 -15.34 4.15 -9.82
C LYS A 45 -16.33 3.54 -8.83
N ALA A 46 -16.00 2.39 -8.27
CA ALA A 46 -16.85 1.70 -7.30
C ALA A 46 -16.95 2.50 -5.98
N ALA A 47 -15.84 2.95 -5.41
CA ALA A 47 -15.84 3.75 -4.19
C ALA A 47 -16.64 5.06 -4.37
N LYS A 48 -16.45 5.77 -5.48
CA LYS A 48 -17.24 6.96 -5.81
C LYS A 48 -18.73 6.65 -5.90
N ALA A 49 -19.13 5.59 -6.60
CA ALA A 49 -20.53 5.22 -6.73
C ALA A 49 -21.17 4.93 -5.35
N ALA A 50 -20.45 4.27 -4.45
CA ALA A 50 -20.93 4.01 -3.10
C ALA A 50 -21.10 5.31 -2.29
N ILE A 51 -20.13 6.22 -2.33
CA ILE A 51 -20.19 7.52 -1.64
C ILE A 51 -21.30 8.40 -2.22
N ASP A 52 -21.38 8.53 -3.54
CA ASP A 52 -22.32 9.40 -4.25
C ASP A 52 -23.79 8.91 -4.11
N SER A 53 -24.00 7.67 -3.67
CA SER A 53 -25.34 7.16 -3.35
C SER A 53 -26.01 7.94 -2.21
N GLY A 54 -25.24 8.61 -1.36
CA GLY A 54 -25.72 9.32 -0.18
C GLY A 54 -26.28 8.42 0.92
N GLN A 55 -26.07 7.09 0.82
CA GLN A 55 -26.59 6.11 1.78
C GLN A 55 -25.59 5.75 2.87
N LEU A 56 -24.28 6.04 2.64
CA LEU A 56 -23.23 5.86 3.65
C LEU A 56 -23.20 7.03 4.63
N SER A 57 -22.96 6.76 5.90
CA SER A 57 -22.89 7.78 6.95
C SER A 57 -21.87 7.40 8.03
N GLY A 58 -21.45 8.34 8.88
CA GLY A 58 -20.55 8.10 9.98
C GLY A 58 -19.25 7.40 9.53
N ASN A 59 -18.85 6.36 10.27
CA ASN A 59 -17.63 5.61 10.01
C ASN A 59 -17.63 4.91 8.63
N GLU A 60 -18.78 4.45 8.14
CA GLU A 60 -18.87 3.81 6.82
C GLU A 60 -18.52 4.79 5.68
N LEU A 61 -19.01 6.03 5.77
CA LEU A 61 -18.64 7.09 4.84
C LEU A 61 -17.14 7.41 4.95
N GLY A 62 -16.62 7.46 6.16
CA GLY A 62 -15.20 7.66 6.40
C GLY A 62 -14.33 6.56 5.78
N ARG A 63 -14.69 5.29 5.98
CA ARG A 63 -14.04 4.13 5.33
C ARG A 63 -14.15 4.21 3.81
N GLY A 64 -15.31 4.64 3.29
CA GLY A 64 -15.49 4.88 1.86
C GLY A 64 -14.49 5.87 1.30
N TYR A 65 -14.26 6.98 2.01
CA TYR A 65 -13.24 7.96 1.63
C TYR A 65 -11.81 7.42 1.75
N ILE A 66 -11.48 6.57 2.74
CA ILE A 66 -10.16 5.93 2.83
C ILE A 66 -9.93 5.06 1.58
N ILE A 67 -10.87 4.18 1.24
CA ILE A 67 -10.77 3.30 0.06
C ILE A 67 -10.64 4.14 -1.22
N LEU A 68 -11.43 5.19 -1.36
CA LEU A 68 -11.33 6.11 -2.50
C LEU A 68 -9.95 6.76 -2.57
N ALA A 69 -9.41 7.21 -1.43
CA ALA A 69 -8.11 7.88 -1.36
C ALA A 69 -6.97 6.95 -1.78
N VAL A 70 -6.94 5.72 -1.23
CA VAL A 70 -5.92 4.71 -1.57
C VAL A 70 -6.03 4.31 -3.04
N ALA A 71 -7.24 4.10 -3.55
CA ALA A 71 -7.46 3.77 -4.95
C ALA A 71 -7.04 4.92 -5.90
N CYS A 72 -7.36 6.17 -5.57
CA CYS A 72 -6.89 7.35 -6.31
C CYS A 72 -5.37 7.47 -6.29
N HIS A 73 -4.73 7.22 -5.14
CA HIS A 73 -3.28 7.21 -5.01
C HIS A 73 -2.66 6.15 -5.93
N GLY A 74 -3.15 4.91 -5.87
CA GLY A 74 -2.68 3.83 -6.74
C GLY A 74 -2.89 4.11 -8.23
N ALA A 75 -3.98 4.81 -8.60
CA ALA A 75 -4.27 5.25 -9.96
C ALA A 75 -3.44 6.47 -10.42
N GLY A 76 -2.70 7.13 -9.51
CA GLY A 76 -1.91 8.33 -9.81
C GLY A 76 -2.70 9.65 -9.77
N ASP A 77 -3.96 9.65 -9.35
CA ASP A 77 -4.74 10.88 -9.12
C ASP A 77 -4.47 11.41 -7.71
N LEU A 78 -3.28 11.99 -7.54
CA LEU A 78 -2.78 12.47 -6.25
C LEU A 78 -3.65 13.57 -5.64
N ALA A 79 -4.23 14.44 -6.48
CA ALA A 79 -5.08 15.52 -6.02
C ALA A 79 -6.42 15.00 -5.47
N SER A 80 -7.01 13.99 -6.11
CA SER A 80 -8.23 13.35 -5.60
C SER A 80 -7.93 12.48 -4.37
N ALA A 81 -6.77 11.80 -4.33
CA ALA A 81 -6.33 11.04 -3.17
C ALA A 81 -6.23 11.94 -1.92
N GLN A 82 -5.54 13.07 -2.04
CA GLN A 82 -5.39 14.02 -0.94
C GLN A 82 -6.75 14.50 -0.43
N ARG A 83 -7.64 14.96 -1.31
CA ARG A 83 -8.98 15.42 -0.91
C ARG A 83 -9.79 14.32 -0.23
N ALA A 84 -9.70 13.09 -0.72
CA ALA A 84 -10.42 11.97 -0.13
C ALA A 84 -9.89 11.64 1.27
N PHE A 85 -8.56 11.69 1.52
CA PHE A 85 -7.99 11.56 2.85
C PHE A 85 -8.45 12.68 3.79
N GLU A 86 -8.47 13.94 3.32
CA GLU A 86 -8.96 15.08 4.09
C GLU A 86 -10.43 14.89 4.49
N HIS A 87 -11.28 14.41 3.57
CA HIS A 87 -12.68 14.08 3.88
C HIS A 87 -12.81 12.91 4.86
N ALA A 88 -12.01 11.85 4.71
CA ALA A 88 -12.01 10.74 5.67
C ALA A 88 -11.70 11.23 7.09
N LEU A 89 -10.63 12.01 7.24
CA LEU A 89 -10.27 12.56 8.54
C LEU A 89 -11.35 13.49 9.11
N GLU A 90 -11.99 14.34 8.29
CA GLU A 90 -13.05 15.23 8.74
C GLU A 90 -14.27 14.45 9.24
N VAL A 91 -14.66 13.38 8.55
CA VAL A 91 -15.79 12.54 8.96
C VAL A 91 -15.47 11.75 10.23
N LEU A 92 -14.26 11.16 10.32
CA LEU A 92 -13.92 10.21 11.38
C LEU A 92 -13.41 10.85 12.68
N LYS A 93 -12.89 12.09 12.65
CA LYS A 93 -12.28 12.73 13.83
C LYS A 93 -13.18 12.86 15.05
N HIS A 94 -14.50 12.81 14.86
CA HIS A 94 -15.50 12.94 15.92
C HIS A 94 -16.19 11.63 16.27
N ASP A 95 -15.90 10.55 15.53
CA ASP A 95 -16.41 9.24 15.83
C ASP A 95 -15.67 8.66 17.05
N ARG A 96 -16.42 8.49 18.15
CA ARG A 96 -15.88 7.91 19.39
C ARG A 96 -16.17 6.42 19.53
N GLU A 97 -17.02 5.89 18.66
CA GLU A 97 -17.40 4.49 18.68
C GLU A 97 -16.40 3.65 17.87
N HIS A 98 -15.78 4.26 16.84
CA HIS A 98 -14.83 3.61 15.94
C HIS A 98 -13.52 4.43 15.81
N PRO A 99 -12.79 4.67 16.92
CA PRO A 99 -11.55 5.46 16.87
C PRO A 99 -10.43 4.78 16.05
N GLU A 100 -10.52 3.46 15.84
CA GLU A 100 -9.63 2.68 14.96
C GLU A 100 -9.72 3.12 13.50
N ASP A 101 -10.90 3.54 13.03
CA ASP A 101 -11.07 4.04 11.67
C ASP A 101 -10.35 5.38 11.45
N TYR A 102 -10.40 6.27 12.45
CA TYR A 102 -9.65 7.52 12.41
C TYR A 102 -8.13 7.28 12.43
N ALA A 103 -7.67 6.32 13.25
CA ALA A 103 -6.27 5.92 13.28
C ALA A 103 -5.82 5.34 11.91
N SER A 104 -6.66 4.51 11.29
CA SER A 104 -6.39 3.94 9.96
C SER A 104 -6.34 5.03 8.87
N ALA A 105 -7.23 6.04 8.93
CA ALA A 105 -7.18 7.17 8.02
C ALA A 105 -5.88 7.97 8.16
N LEU A 106 -5.41 8.18 9.39
CA LEU A 106 -4.14 8.85 9.66
C LEU A 106 -2.94 8.07 9.11
N ASP A 107 -2.91 6.73 9.30
CA ASP A 107 -1.82 5.89 8.80
C ASP A 107 -1.76 5.89 7.27
N ASN A 108 -2.90 5.70 6.60
CA ASN A 108 -2.95 5.70 5.14
C ASN A 108 -2.56 7.06 4.55
N TYR A 109 -3.00 8.15 5.18
CA TYR A 109 -2.63 9.49 4.72
C TYR A 109 -1.15 9.80 4.97
N ALA A 110 -0.59 9.31 6.07
CA ALA A 110 0.85 9.37 6.33
C ALA A 110 1.65 8.59 5.28
N GLY A 111 1.19 7.38 4.91
CA GLY A 111 1.76 6.60 3.81
C GLY A 111 1.77 7.37 2.49
N PHE A 112 0.64 8.00 2.14
CA PHE A 112 0.54 8.88 0.96
C PHE A 112 1.60 10.00 0.98
N TYR A 113 1.77 10.70 2.09
CA TYR A 113 2.81 11.74 2.20
C TYR A 113 4.22 11.18 2.11
N THR A 114 4.43 9.97 2.62
CA THR A 114 5.72 9.29 2.51
C THR A 114 6.07 8.98 1.07
N ASP A 115 5.10 8.45 0.31
CA ASP A 115 5.28 8.17 -1.12
C ASP A 115 5.53 9.43 -1.96
N LEU A 116 5.02 10.57 -1.50
CA LEU A 116 5.34 11.88 -2.07
C LEU A 116 6.69 12.45 -1.61
N GLY A 117 7.45 11.76 -0.76
CA GLY A 117 8.68 12.27 -0.16
C GLY A 117 8.47 13.36 0.90
N GLN A 118 7.21 13.63 1.30
CA GLN A 118 6.83 14.63 2.29
C GLN A 118 6.79 14.02 3.70
N VAL A 119 7.86 13.33 4.06
CA VAL A 119 7.96 12.52 5.28
C VAL A 119 7.75 13.31 6.59
N ASP A 120 7.97 14.62 6.58
CA ASP A 120 7.70 15.47 7.76
C ASP A 120 6.21 15.65 8.04
N MET A 121 5.36 15.51 7.01
CA MET A 121 3.91 15.52 7.15
C MET A 121 3.38 14.19 7.70
N ALA A 122 4.05 13.08 7.37
CA ALA A 122 3.65 11.74 7.79
C ALA A 122 3.88 11.48 9.30
N ALA A 123 5.02 11.89 9.83
CA ALA A 123 5.44 11.56 11.20
C ALA A 123 4.44 11.94 12.32
N PRO A 124 3.81 13.13 12.32
CA PRO A 124 2.81 13.47 13.33
C PRO A 124 1.54 12.62 13.21
N MET A 125 1.18 12.18 12.00
CA MET A 125 0.00 11.34 11.77
C MET A 125 0.20 9.94 12.33
N TRP A 126 1.33 9.27 12.05
CA TRP A 126 1.64 7.96 12.64
C TRP A 126 1.71 7.99 14.16
N ARG A 127 2.33 9.04 14.74
CA ARG A 127 2.33 9.19 16.20
C ARG A 127 0.91 9.31 16.76
N LYS A 128 0.04 10.05 16.09
CA LYS A 128 -1.35 10.22 16.52
C LYS A 128 -2.14 8.92 16.37
N ALA A 129 -1.97 8.19 15.27
CA ALA A 129 -2.58 6.88 15.07
C ALA A 129 -2.14 5.89 16.15
N PHE A 130 -0.84 5.79 16.41
CA PHE A 130 -0.31 4.94 17.48
C PHE A 130 -0.89 5.28 18.86
N GLN A 131 -0.96 6.58 19.22
CA GLN A 131 -1.56 6.99 20.48
C GLN A 131 -3.02 6.56 20.62
N LEU A 132 -3.83 6.76 19.58
CA LEU A 132 -5.24 6.35 19.58
C LEU A 132 -5.38 4.84 19.76
N ARG A 133 -4.56 4.05 19.06
CA ARG A 133 -4.59 2.59 19.16
C ARG A 133 -4.18 2.08 20.54
N GLN A 134 -3.18 2.72 21.16
CA GLN A 134 -2.80 2.41 22.54
C GLN A 134 -3.95 2.72 23.52
N GLU A 135 -4.68 3.81 23.35
CA GLU A 135 -5.82 4.20 24.19
C GLU A 135 -6.96 3.16 24.13
N ILE A 136 -7.14 2.47 23.00
CA ILE A 136 -8.21 1.47 22.80
C ILE A 136 -7.74 0.03 22.90
N GLY A 137 -6.44 -0.22 23.15
CA GLY A 137 -5.89 -1.57 23.23
C GLY A 137 -5.80 -2.31 21.88
N ASP A 138 -5.73 -1.58 20.76
CA ASP A 138 -5.52 -2.15 19.43
C ASP A 138 -4.04 -2.49 19.21
N HIS A 139 -3.65 -3.69 19.59
CA HIS A 139 -2.28 -4.18 19.48
C HIS A 139 -1.86 -4.39 18.02
N THR A 140 -2.74 -4.93 17.16
CA THR A 140 -2.48 -5.11 15.73
C THR A 140 -2.17 -3.77 15.06
N GLY A 141 -3.07 -2.81 15.18
CA GLY A 141 -2.86 -1.50 14.60
C GLY A 141 -1.67 -0.76 15.21
N SER A 142 -1.42 -0.90 16.52
CA SER A 142 -0.23 -0.35 17.18
C SER A 142 1.06 -0.91 16.58
N THR A 143 1.10 -2.22 16.29
CA THR A 143 2.21 -2.86 15.58
C THR A 143 2.47 -2.17 14.25
N LEU A 144 1.44 -2.04 13.40
CA LEU A 144 1.57 -1.44 12.06
C LEU A 144 2.03 0.03 12.12
N SER A 145 1.46 0.85 13.00
CA SER A 145 1.91 2.24 13.18
C SER A 145 3.39 2.32 13.59
N LEU A 146 3.85 1.43 14.46
CA LEU A 146 5.25 1.39 14.89
C LEU A 146 6.19 0.91 13.79
N LEU A 147 5.78 -0.03 12.94
CA LEU A 147 6.55 -0.46 11.76
C LEU A 147 6.72 0.70 10.77
N HIS A 148 5.66 1.42 10.45
CA HIS A 148 5.76 2.62 9.62
C HIS A 148 6.67 3.70 10.22
N MET A 149 6.63 3.88 11.55
CA MET A 149 7.56 4.80 12.23
C MET A 149 9.02 4.29 12.16
N ALA A 150 9.26 2.98 12.18
CA ALA A 150 10.59 2.41 11.97
C ALA A 150 11.10 2.68 10.55
N GLU A 151 10.29 2.43 9.53
CA GLU A 151 10.64 2.75 8.14
C GLU A 151 10.91 4.24 7.94
N PHE A 152 10.08 5.10 8.54
CA PHE A 152 10.32 6.54 8.53
C PHE A 152 11.69 6.91 9.14
N ALA A 153 12.06 6.28 10.26
CA ALA A 153 13.35 6.51 10.89
C ALA A 153 14.51 6.02 9.99
N LEU A 154 14.35 4.86 9.32
CA LEU A 154 15.30 4.37 8.31
C LEU A 154 15.44 5.33 7.14
N ALA A 155 14.34 5.88 6.64
CA ALA A 155 14.33 6.87 5.58
C ALA A 155 15.19 8.11 5.90
N ARG A 156 15.34 8.41 7.18
CA ARG A 156 16.16 9.51 7.72
C ARG A 156 17.54 9.08 8.22
N ASN A 157 17.93 7.84 7.92
CA ASN A 157 19.18 7.25 8.40
C ASN A 157 19.32 7.23 9.93
N ARG A 158 18.17 7.10 10.64
CA ARG A 158 18.10 7.05 12.10
C ARG A 158 17.92 5.61 12.58
N VAL A 159 18.89 4.76 12.30
CA VAL A 159 18.80 3.30 12.53
C VAL A 159 18.42 2.97 13.98
N ARG A 160 19.03 3.61 14.97
CA ARG A 160 18.70 3.37 16.39
C ARG A 160 17.26 3.73 16.78
N GLU A 161 16.67 4.71 16.10
CA GLU A 161 15.25 5.06 16.28
C GLU A 161 14.37 4.00 15.66
N ALA A 162 14.73 3.50 14.48
CA ALA A 162 14.05 2.40 13.81
C ALA A 162 14.06 1.12 14.67
N GLU A 163 15.20 0.73 15.22
CA GLU A 163 15.32 -0.41 16.12
C GLU A 163 14.38 -0.30 17.33
N LYS A 164 14.31 0.88 17.97
CA LYS A 164 13.41 1.10 19.11
C LYS A 164 11.93 1.02 18.72
N CYS A 165 11.57 1.50 17.54
CA CYS A 165 10.20 1.37 17.04
C CYS A 165 9.89 -0.10 16.74
N PHE A 166 10.81 -0.82 16.11
CA PHE A 166 10.67 -2.23 15.80
C PHE A 166 10.59 -3.11 17.06
N GLU A 167 11.40 -2.87 18.08
CA GLU A 167 11.32 -3.58 19.36
C GLU A 167 9.94 -3.42 20.00
N LYS A 168 9.39 -2.20 19.98
CA LYS A 168 8.03 -1.96 20.47
C LYS A 168 6.97 -2.65 19.60
N ALA A 169 7.13 -2.60 18.26
CA ALA A 169 6.24 -3.28 17.33
C ALA A 169 6.23 -4.80 17.58
N SER A 170 7.40 -5.40 17.83
CA SER A 170 7.51 -6.83 18.15
C SER A 170 6.77 -7.19 19.46
N ASN A 171 6.87 -6.34 20.48
CA ASN A 171 6.15 -6.55 21.74
C ASN A 171 4.61 -6.43 21.56
N GLU A 172 4.16 -5.46 20.74
CA GLU A 172 2.73 -5.35 20.41
C GLU A 172 2.24 -6.55 19.59
N ALA A 173 3.06 -7.01 18.63
CA ALA A 173 2.77 -8.19 17.81
C ALA A 173 2.63 -9.47 18.64
N GLU A 174 3.45 -9.66 19.69
CA GLU A 174 3.32 -10.78 20.63
C GLU A 174 2.01 -10.74 21.42
N ALA A 175 1.51 -9.55 21.70
CA ALA A 175 0.23 -9.35 22.40
C ALA A 175 -0.99 -9.42 21.46
N SER A 176 -0.78 -9.47 20.13
CA SER A 176 -1.84 -9.48 19.13
C SER A 176 -2.12 -10.90 18.63
N PRO A 177 -3.25 -11.53 19.02
CA PRO A 177 -3.63 -12.84 18.49
C PRO A 177 -4.08 -12.81 17.04
N ASP A 178 -4.48 -11.65 16.54
CA ASP A 178 -5.15 -11.47 15.25
C ASP A 178 -4.21 -10.97 14.13
N LEU A 179 -2.89 -10.97 14.38
CA LEU A 179 -1.89 -10.60 13.39
C LEU A 179 -1.91 -11.61 12.23
N ASP A 180 -2.30 -11.18 11.05
CA ASP A 180 -2.36 -12.03 9.87
C ASP A 180 -0.99 -12.23 9.18
N ASP A 181 -0.97 -12.96 8.07
CA ASP A 181 0.27 -13.23 7.34
C ASP A 181 0.86 -11.99 6.69
N ASP A 182 0.04 -11.05 6.24
CA ASP A 182 0.51 -9.80 5.62
C ASP A 182 1.13 -8.89 6.67
N ASP A 183 0.50 -8.77 7.85
CA ASP A 183 1.03 -8.00 8.97
C ASP A 183 2.37 -8.56 9.46
N ARG A 184 2.47 -9.89 9.54
CA ARG A 184 3.72 -10.58 9.88
C ARG A 184 4.78 -10.42 8.80
N ALA A 185 4.39 -10.42 7.51
CA ALA A 185 5.30 -10.14 6.43
C ALA A 185 5.91 -8.74 6.57
N PHE A 186 5.09 -7.73 6.89
CA PHE A 186 5.55 -6.37 7.12
C PHE A 186 6.51 -6.26 8.33
N LEU A 187 6.29 -7.07 9.38
CA LEU A 187 7.24 -7.17 10.50
C LEU A 187 8.61 -7.69 10.02
N PHE A 188 8.64 -8.77 9.23
CA PHE A 188 9.89 -9.31 8.68
C PHE A 188 10.52 -8.37 7.64
N GLU A 189 9.72 -7.70 6.80
CA GLU A 189 10.20 -6.66 5.88
C GLU A 189 10.97 -5.56 6.65
N THR A 190 10.35 -4.99 7.68
CA THR A 190 10.99 -3.96 8.52
C THR A 190 12.26 -4.48 9.20
N GLN A 191 12.26 -5.73 9.69
CA GLN A 191 13.44 -6.37 10.25
C GLN A 191 14.58 -6.47 9.21
N GLY A 192 14.24 -6.86 7.98
CA GLY A 192 15.17 -6.93 6.86
C GLY A 192 15.76 -5.57 6.50
N LEU A 193 14.93 -4.53 6.46
CA LEU A 193 15.36 -3.15 6.21
C LEU A 193 16.33 -2.63 7.27
N ILE A 194 16.07 -2.91 8.56
CA ILE A 194 16.99 -2.58 9.66
C ILE A 194 18.31 -3.34 9.47
N ALA A 195 18.25 -4.64 9.15
CA ALA A 195 19.46 -5.44 8.92
C ALA A 195 20.29 -4.93 7.73
N ILE A 196 19.67 -4.44 6.66
CA ILE A 196 20.36 -3.74 5.57
C ILE A 196 21.07 -2.49 6.08
N ALA A 197 20.38 -1.66 6.85
CA ALA A 197 20.93 -0.41 7.39
C ALA A 197 22.11 -0.65 8.36
N GLU A 198 22.18 -1.82 8.96
CA GLU A 198 23.28 -2.27 9.83
C GLU A 198 24.35 -3.11 9.10
N HIS A 199 24.25 -3.23 7.79
CA HIS A 199 25.15 -4.05 6.96
C HIS A 199 25.18 -5.54 7.37
N ARG A 200 24.06 -6.07 7.88
CA ARG A 200 23.88 -7.48 8.26
C ARG A 200 23.18 -8.26 7.14
N ALA A 201 23.80 -8.33 5.96
CA ALA A 201 23.21 -8.90 4.75
C ALA A 201 22.62 -10.32 4.93
N PRO A 202 23.25 -11.29 5.62
CA PRO A 202 22.62 -12.60 5.83
C PRO A 202 21.34 -12.55 6.65
N ALA A 203 21.25 -11.66 7.63
CA ALA A 203 20.03 -11.47 8.43
C ALA A 203 18.93 -10.80 7.60
N ALA A 204 19.30 -9.87 6.72
CA ALA A 204 18.36 -9.23 5.79
C ALA A 204 17.77 -10.26 4.81
N VAL A 205 18.61 -11.10 4.19
CA VAL A 205 18.16 -12.18 3.30
C VAL A 205 17.14 -13.09 4.02
N ALA A 206 17.50 -13.58 5.21
CA ALA A 206 16.60 -14.47 5.97
C ALA A 206 15.25 -13.78 6.30
N ALA A 207 15.25 -12.50 6.68
CA ALA A 207 14.04 -11.76 7.00
C ALA A 207 13.15 -11.59 5.75
N PHE A 208 13.70 -11.16 4.62
CA PHE A 208 12.91 -10.99 3.39
C PHE A 208 12.44 -12.33 2.79
N GLU A 209 13.18 -13.44 2.95
CA GLU A 209 12.69 -14.77 2.58
C GLU A 209 11.49 -15.18 3.42
N HIS A 210 11.45 -14.82 4.71
CA HIS A 210 10.29 -15.04 5.56
C HIS A 210 9.10 -14.17 5.14
N ALA A 211 9.31 -12.88 4.88
CA ALA A 211 8.29 -11.96 4.39
C ALA A 211 7.68 -12.47 3.07
N LEU A 212 8.53 -12.78 2.08
CA LEU A 212 8.08 -13.30 0.79
C LEU A 212 7.20 -14.56 0.95
N LYS A 213 7.62 -15.52 1.78
CA LYS A 213 6.88 -16.75 2.02
C LYS A 213 5.49 -16.53 2.63
N LEU A 214 5.37 -15.53 3.50
CA LEU A 214 4.10 -15.14 4.10
C LEU A 214 3.18 -14.51 3.05
N VAL A 215 3.70 -13.57 2.24
CA VAL A 215 2.97 -12.92 1.15
C VAL A 215 2.53 -13.93 0.09
N GLU A 216 3.39 -14.83 -0.34
CA GLU A 216 3.05 -15.88 -1.31
C GLU A 216 1.91 -16.79 -0.81
N ARG A 217 1.91 -17.10 0.49
CA ARG A 217 0.87 -17.91 1.13
C ARG A 217 -0.47 -17.18 1.21
N SER A 218 -0.47 -15.89 1.58
CA SER A 218 -1.69 -15.11 1.79
C SER A 218 -2.27 -14.55 0.50
N ARG A 219 -1.43 -14.12 -0.45
CA ARG A 219 -1.81 -13.36 -1.65
C ARG A 219 -1.48 -14.07 -2.97
N GLY A 220 -0.54 -15.01 -2.95
CA GLY A 220 -0.03 -15.72 -4.14
C GLY A 220 1.21 -15.06 -4.75
N GLU A 221 1.98 -15.88 -5.47
CA GLU A 221 3.29 -15.51 -6.05
C GLU A 221 3.24 -14.34 -7.06
N GLN A 222 2.09 -14.11 -7.71
CA GLN A 222 1.91 -13.05 -8.71
C GLN A 222 1.29 -11.76 -8.14
N HIS A 223 1.10 -11.70 -6.85
CA HIS A 223 0.62 -10.48 -6.20
C HIS A 223 1.72 -9.41 -6.14
N TRP A 224 1.35 -8.15 -6.27
CA TRP A 224 2.32 -7.05 -6.28
C TRP A 224 3.19 -6.99 -5.01
N LEU A 225 2.68 -7.41 -3.85
CA LEU A 225 3.46 -7.52 -2.61
C LEU A 225 4.62 -8.53 -2.79
N ALA A 226 4.39 -9.70 -3.42
CA ALA A 226 5.47 -10.65 -3.69
C ALA A 226 6.54 -10.03 -4.59
N GLY A 227 6.13 -9.27 -5.61
CA GLY A 227 7.06 -8.49 -6.45
C GLY A 227 7.88 -7.49 -5.66
N TRP A 228 7.26 -6.86 -4.67
CA TRP A 228 7.93 -5.92 -3.78
C TRP A 228 8.97 -6.61 -2.87
N GLU A 229 8.59 -7.74 -2.25
CA GLU A 229 9.50 -8.55 -1.44
C GLU A 229 10.69 -9.10 -2.25
N HIS A 230 10.48 -9.53 -3.49
CA HIS A 230 11.58 -9.90 -4.38
C HIS A 230 12.55 -8.74 -4.62
N THR A 231 12.06 -7.51 -4.71
CA THR A 231 12.92 -6.32 -4.86
C THR A 231 13.79 -6.11 -3.63
N PHE A 232 13.24 -6.24 -2.42
CA PHE A 232 14.02 -6.17 -1.18
C PHE A 232 15.02 -7.31 -1.04
N LEU A 233 14.61 -8.51 -1.36
CA LEU A 233 15.49 -9.69 -1.36
C LEU A 233 16.65 -9.52 -2.34
N GLY A 234 16.39 -8.97 -3.53
CA GLY A 234 17.42 -8.61 -4.49
C GLY A 234 18.44 -7.62 -3.94
N LYS A 235 17.97 -6.60 -3.19
CA LYS A 235 18.86 -5.66 -2.49
C LYS A 235 19.71 -6.36 -1.43
N ALA A 236 19.13 -7.25 -0.62
CA ALA A 236 19.85 -7.98 0.41
C ALA A 236 20.95 -8.88 -0.17
N TYR A 237 20.68 -9.55 -1.30
CA TYR A 237 21.70 -10.32 -2.01
C TYR A 237 22.81 -9.42 -2.59
N ALA A 238 22.46 -8.23 -3.09
CA ALA A 238 23.47 -7.27 -3.55
C ALA A 238 24.40 -6.82 -2.41
N GLU A 239 23.87 -6.57 -1.22
CA GLU A 239 24.68 -6.25 -0.02
C GLU A 239 25.58 -7.42 0.40
N SER A 240 25.19 -8.66 0.12
CA SER A 240 26.06 -9.84 0.37
C SER A 240 27.10 -10.08 -0.73
N GLY A 241 27.07 -9.31 -1.82
CA GLY A 241 27.95 -9.47 -2.98
C GLY A 241 27.50 -10.54 -3.98
N ASP A 242 26.34 -11.16 -3.80
CA ASP A 242 25.78 -12.16 -4.72
C ASP A 242 24.94 -11.46 -5.83
N PHE A 243 25.65 -11.02 -6.86
CA PHE A 243 25.00 -10.39 -8.03
C PHE A 243 24.01 -11.29 -8.73
N ARG A 244 24.29 -12.61 -8.82
CA ARG A 244 23.41 -13.54 -9.53
C ARG A 244 22.04 -13.61 -8.87
N SER A 245 22.01 -13.84 -7.57
CA SER A 245 20.75 -13.88 -6.80
C SER A 245 20.09 -12.51 -6.74
N ALA A 246 20.86 -11.42 -6.58
CA ALA A 246 20.37 -10.06 -6.60
C ALA A 246 19.64 -9.73 -7.91
N SER A 247 20.29 -9.97 -9.06
CA SER A 247 19.72 -9.70 -10.38
C SER A 247 18.49 -10.54 -10.66
N ALA A 248 18.51 -11.85 -10.31
CA ALA A 248 17.36 -12.73 -10.51
C ALA A 248 16.14 -12.24 -9.72
N ASN A 249 16.30 -11.90 -8.45
CA ASN A 249 15.22 -11.40 -7.61
C ASN A 249 14.70 -10.04 -8.08
N MET A 250 15.57 -9.09 -8.43
CA MET A 250 15.18 -7.79 -8.97
C MET A 250 14.35 -7.92 -10.25
N GLN A 251 14.76 -8.77 -11.18
CA GLN A 251 14.03 -9.03 -12.43
C GLN A 251 12.66 -9.68 -12.18
N THR A 252 12.60 -10.66 -11.28
CA THR A 252 11.34 -11.29 -10.87
C THR A 252 10.40 -10.24 -10.26
N GLY A 253 10.89 -9.43 -9.31
CA GLY A 253 10.10 -8.38 -8.67
C GLY A 253 9.54 -7.38 -9.68
N ILE A 254 10.38 -6.84 -10.57
CA ILE A 254 9.96 -5.90 -11.63
C ILE A 254 8.91 -6.54 -12.54
N THR A 255 9.10 -7.81 -12.93
CA THR A 255 8.14 -8.52 -13.80
C THR A 255 6.77 -8.66 -13.12
N ILE A 256 6.74 -9.07 -11.86
CA ILE A 256 5.48 -9.19 -11.10
C ILE A 256 4.81 -7.81 -10.95
N LEU A 257 5.58 -6.78 -10.61
CA LEU A 257 5.05 -5.42 -10.47
C LEU A 257 4.50 -4.85 -11.78
N ASP A 258 5.16 -5.12 -12.93
CA ASP A 258 4.65 -4.74 -14.25
C ASP A 258 3.30 -5.40 -14.54
N HIS A 259 3.20 -6.72 -14.34
CA HIS A 259 1.97 -7.48 -14.57
C HIS A 259 0.83 -7.08 -13.64
N ALA A 260 1.11 -6.87 -12.36
CA ALA A 260 0.10 -6.59 -11.35
C ALA A 260 -0.35 -5.13 -11.32
N LEU A 261 0.56 -4.18 -11.48
CA LEU A 261 0.31 -2.74 -11.28
C LEU A 261 0.53 -1.91 -12.54
N GLY A 262 1.29 -2.43 -13.51
CA GLY A 262 1.70 -1.72 -14.72
C GLY A 262 2.84 -0.72 -14.49
N GLN A 263 3.47 -0.31 -15.60
CA GLN A 263 4.69 0.51 -15.60
C GLN A 263 4.50 1.96 -15.13
N ARG A 264 3.26 2.40 -14.95
CA ARG A 264 2.96 3.74 -14.43
C ARG A 264 2.86 3.79 -12.91
N ASN A 265 2.87 2.64 -12.24
CA ASN A 265 2.77 2.59 -10.79
C ASN A 265 4.08 2.97 -10.10
N PRO A 266 4.06 3.74 -8.99
CA PRO A 266 5.25 4.13 -8.24
C PRO A 266 6.14 2.96 -7.82
N LYS A 267 5.56 1.83 -7.42
CA LYS A 267 6.32 0.65 -7.00
C LYS A 267 7.13 0.04 -8.13
N TYR A 268 6.58 0.04 -9.37
CA TYR A 268 7.30 -0.44 -10.55
C TYR A 268 8.59 0.37 -10.79
N PHE A 269 8.47 1.69 -10.94
CA PHE A 269 9.66 2.48 -11.23
C PHE A 269 10.59 2.66 -10.01
N ALA A 270 10.09 2.48 -8.78
CA ALA A 270 10.95 2.38 -7.60
C ALA A 270 11.81 1.11 -7.63
N ALA A 271 11.24 -0.03 -8.05
CA ALA A 271 11.98 -1.27 -8.25
C ALA A 271 13.03 -1.14 -9.37
N GLU A 272 12.70 -0.48 -10.49
CA GLU A 272 13.69 -0.17 -11.54
C GLU A 272 14.86 0.68 -11.00
N LEU A 273 14.56 1.72 -10.19
CA LEU A 273 15.59 2.55 -9.55
C LEU A 273 16.45 1.75 -8.58
N ALA A 274 15.84 0.86 -7.80
CA ALA A 274 16.58 -0.04 -6.90
C ALA A 274 17.52 -0.94 -7.68
N TYR A 275 17.03 -1.56 -8.76
CA TYR A 275 17.86 -2.41 -9.61
C TYR A 275 18.96 -1.63 -10.33
N SER A 276 18.69 -0.40 -10.77
CA SER A 276 19.74 0.43 -11.37
C SER A 276 20.92 0.66 -10.41
N ARG A 277 20.68 0.79 -9.11
CA ARG A 277 21.74 0.92 -8.10
C ARG A 277 22.52 -0.37 -7.90
N VAL A 278 21.81 -1.52 -7.91
CA VAL A 278 22.47 -2.82 -7.87
C VAL A 278 23.38 -3.00 -9.09
N LEU A 279 22.91 -2.66 -10.29
CA LEU A 279 23.73 -2.70 -11.50
C LEU A 279 24.98 -1.80 -11.40
N ASP A 280 24.83 -0.57 -10.91
CA ASP A 280 25.96 0.35 -10.67
C ASP A 280 26.97 -0.23 -9.68
N GLN A 281 26.50 -0.83 -8.58
CA GLN A 281 27.36 -1.45 -7.56
C GLN A 281 28.24 -2.55 -8.14
N PHE A 282 27.75 -3.27 -9.13
CA PHE A 282 28.48 -4.35 -9.81
C PHE A 282 29.16 -3.92 -11.13
N GLY A 283 29.24 -2.62 -11.40
CA GLY A 283 29.98 -2.07 -12.54
C GLY A 283 29.26 -2.08 -13.88
N LEU A 284 27.97 -2.41 -13.89
CA LEU A 284 27.11 -2.42 -15.09
C LEU A 284 26.49 -1.03 -15.33
N HIS A 285 27.36 -0.02 -15.46
CA HIS A 285 26.96 1.40 -15.48
C HIS A 285 26.05 1.79 -16.66
N SER A 286 26.23 1.15 -17.82
CA SER A 286 25.42 1.42 -19.01
C SER A 286 23.97 1.00 -18.83
N GLU A 287 23.78 -0.22 -18.33
CA GLU A 287 22.46 -0.81 -18.04
C GLU A 287 21.78 -0.05 -16.90
N ALA A 288 22.54 0.30 -15.86
CA ALA A 288 22.10 1.12 -14.74
C ALA A 288 21.57 2.47 -15.19
N ALA A 289 22.30 3.16 -16.09
CA ALA A 289 21.92 4.48 -16.63
C ALA A 289 20.62 4.39 -17.46
N GLN A 290 20.47 3.36 -18.30
CA GLN A 290 19.27 3.16 -19.11
C GLN A 290 18.04 2.90 -18.22
N MET A 291 18.16 2.01 -17.23
CA MET A 291 17.07 1.69 -16.31
C MET A 291 16.67 2.92 -15.47
N ARG A 292 17.65 3.66 -14.97
CA ARG A 292 17.40 4.90 -14.22
C ARG A 292 16.64 5.93 -15.07
N ALA A 293 17.04 6.12 -16.33
CA ALA A 293 16.35 7.04 -17.24
C ALA A 293 14.90 6.63 -17.51
N SER A 294 14.63 5.31 -17.63
CA SER A 294 13.27 4.77 -17.75
C SER A 294 12.43 5.11 -16.52
N ALA A 295 12.92 4.75 -15.34
CA ALA A 295 12.24 5.00 -14.08
C ALA A 295 11.98 6.49 -13.80
N GLU A 296 12.96 7.36 -14.07
CA GLU A 296 12.80 8.82 -13.91
C GLU A 296 11.75 9.39 -14.87
N LYS A 297 11.70 8.89 -16.10
CA LYS A 297 10.67 9.30 -17.08
C LYS A 297 9.27 8.89 -16.60
N ALA A 298 9.11 7.67 -16.09
CA ALA A 298 7.86 7.19 -15.56
C ALA A 298 7.42 8.00 -14.32
N GLY A 299 8.34 8.25 -13.39
CA GLY A 299 8.09 9.06 -12.20
C GLY A 299 7.68 10.50 -12.53
N LYS A 300 8.33 11.15 -13.48
CA LYS A 300 7.94 12.50 -13.94
C LYS A 300 6.51 12.51 -14.50
N HIS A 301 6.11 11.47 -15.19
CA HIS A 301 4.76 11.37 -15.73
C HIS A 301 3.73 11.18 -14.62
N TYR A 302 4.00 10.32 -13.63
CA TYR A 302 3.14 10.05 -12.50
C TYR A 302 2.91 11.29 -11.62
N TYR A 303 3.98 11.99 -11.28
CA TYR A 303 3.89 13.19 -10.43
C TYR A 303 3.48 14.45 -11.18
N GLY A 304 3.17 14.37 -12.49
CA GLY A 304 2.62 15.48 -13.29
C GLY A 304 3.51 16.71 -13.40
N GLY A 305 4.81 16.58 -13.19
CA GLY A 305 5.76 17.70 -13.17
C GLY A 305 5.58 18.68 -11.98
N GLN A 306 4.65 18.42 -11.09
CA GLN A 306 4.36 19.29 -9.95
C GLN A 306 5.32 19.07 -8.76
N CYS A 307 6.14 18.05 -8.84
CA CYS A 307 7.08 17.75 -7.78
C CYS A 307 8.51 18.10 -8.15
N VAL A 308 8.91 19.33 -7.84
CA VAL A 308 10.33 19.70 -7.80
C VAL A 308 10.91 19.13 -6.49
N GLY A 309 11.61 17.99 -6.60
CA GLY A 309 12.23 17.33 -5.44
C GLY A 309 11.45 16.17 -4.83
N CYS A 310 10.34 15.72 -5.44
CA CYS A 310 9.78 14.41 -5.15
C CYS A 310 10.80 13.35 -5.57
N THR A 311 11.65 12.99 -4.66
CA THR A 311 12.30 11.70 -4.73
C THR A 311 11.18 10.69 -4.46
N ILE A 312 10.93 9.79 -5.42
CA ILE A 312 10.26 8.53 -5.14
C ILE A 312 10.79 8.10 -3.78
N ASN A 313 9.91 7.76 -2.84
CA ASN A 313 10.40 7.28 -1.55
C ASN A 313 11.11 5.94 -1.74
N VAL A 314 12.31 6.03 -2.26
CA VAL A 314 13.31 4.97 -2.29
C VAL A 314 14.10 4.96 -0.98
N ALA A 315 13.55 5.53 0.09
CA ALA A 315 14.23 5.55 1.37
C ALA A 315 14.52 4.13 1.87
N ALA A 316 13.63 3.19 1.58
CA ALA A 316 13.88 1.77 1.74
C ALA A 316 15.04 1.25 0.84
N PHE A 317 15.44 2.01 -0.18
CA PHE A 317 16.50 1.64 -1.12
C PHE A 317 17.70 2.63 -1.13
N ARG A 318 17.79 3.56 -0.18
CA ARG A 318 18.95 4.43 -0.02
C ARG A 318 20.11 3.75 0.65
#